data_4d1c1d482c173d0a99e17825e170dad8
#
_entry.id   4d1c1d482c173d0a99e17825e170dad8
#
_cell.length_a   1.000
_cell.length_b   1.000
_cell.length_c   1.000
_cell.angle_alpha   90.00
_cell.angle_beta   90.00
_cell.angle_gamma   90.00
#
_symmetry.space_group_name_H-M   'P 1'
#
loop_
_entity.id
_entity.type
_entity.pdbx_description
1 polymer ?
#
loop_
_entity_poly.entity_id
_entity_poly.type
_entity_poly.pdbx_seq_one_letter_code
_entity_poly.pdbx_strand_id
1 'polypeptide(L)'
;SSSNTLAAYAPLGAGIPNCKLDHVVGVLKAYSTCVGAGPFAAENAMGEVWNEQLRKAGGEYGAATGRPRRVGPFDCVASRYGLAMQGADKIALTKLDVLSSLKEIPVITGYKLDGVEVPAFDPLSDLDRVEPVVTMLPGWEQDISGCTRWDELPEAAKNYVQFLEKQLDHEIQFVSTGAEREKFVLKGAWL
;
A
#
# COMPACT_ATOMS: atom_id res chain seq x y z
N SER A 1 -5.78 2.28 4.56
CA SER A 1 -7.01 2.41 5.34
C SER A 1 -7.49 1.03 5.74
N SER A 2 -7.50 0.77 7.02
CA SER A 2 -8.04 -0.46 7.55
C SER A 2 -9.55 -0.54 7.31
N SER A 3 -10.04 -1.73 6.96
CA SER A 3 -11.46 -2.04 7.08
C SER A 3 -11.90 -1.81 8.54
N ASN A 4 -13.09 -1.26 8.74
CA ASN A 4 -13.67 -1.11 10.09
C ASN A 4 -14.04 -2.46 10.71
N THR A 5 -13.94 -3.56 9.96
CA THR A 5 -14.26 -4.90 10.39
C THR A 5 -13.03 -5.78 10.30
N LEU A 6 -12.66 -6.39 11.40
CA LEU A 6 -11.59 -7.40 11.41
C LEU A 6 -12.01 -8.62 10.59
N ALA A 7 -11.08 -9.19 9.84
CA ALA A 7 -11.33 -10.40 9.03
C ALA A 7 -11.92 -11.54 9.85
N ALA A 8 -11.51 -11.69 11.11
CA ALA A 8 -12.02 -12.70 12.04
C ALA A 8 -13.54 -12.61 12.29
N TYR A 9 -14.16 -11.45 12.13
CA TYR A 9 -15.60 -11.28 12.31
C TYR A 9 -16.41 -11.46 11.03
N ALA A 10 -15.78 -11.50 9.88
CA ALA A 10 -16.47 -11.63 8.59
C ALA A 10 -17.33 -12.91 8.50
N PRO A 11 -16.85 -14.10 8.91
CA PRO A 11 -17.67 -15.31 8.91
C PRO A 11 -18.90 -15.21 9.80
N LEU A 12 -18.75 -14.63 11.00
CA LEU A 12 -19.87 -14.44 11.92
C LEU A 12 -20.93 -13.50 11.33
N GLY A 13 -20.49 -12.39 10.73
CA GLY A 13 -21.38 -11.44 10.03
C GLY A 13 -22.10 -12.05 8.83
N ALA A 14 -21.49 -13.05 8.18
CA ALA A 14 -22.08 -13.84 7.10
C ALA A 14 -22.99 -15.00 7.60
N GLY A 15 -23.12 -15.17 8.91
CA GLY A 15 -23.92 -16.27 9.48
C GLY A 15 -23.25 -17.65 9.38
N ILE A 16 -21.93 -17.71 9.24
CA ILE A 16 -21.16 -18.94 9.16
C ILE A 16 -20.46 -19.17 10.51
N PRO A 17 -21.09 -19.89 11.45
CA PRO A 17 -20.48 -20.16 12.75
C PRO A 17 -19.31 -21.15 12.63
N ASN A 18 -18.33 -21.01 13.50
CA ASN A 18 -17.16 -21.89 13.59
C ASN A 18 -16.32 -22.00 12.29
N CYS A 19 -16.39 -20.98 11.42
CA CYS A 19 -15.52 -20.91 10.27
C CYS A 19 -14.08 -20.61 10.71
N LYS A 20 -13.16 -21.46 10.33
CA LYS A 20 -11.73 -21.24 10.47
C LYS A 20 -11.20 -20.68 9.15
N LEU A 21 -10.60 -19.52 9.20
CA LEU A 21 -9.95 -18.94 8.02
C LEU A 21 -8.57 -19.61 7.86
N ASP A 22 -8.30 -20.15 6.68
CA ASP A 22 -6.99 -20.72 6.36
C ASP A 22 -5.99 -19.60 6.08
N HIS A 23 -6.45 -18.56 5.37
CA HIS A 23 -5.64 -17.39 5.02
C HIS A 23 -6.45 -16.09 5.13
N VAL A 24 -5.75 -15.03 5.48
CA VAL A 24 -6.25 -13.64 5.43
C VAL A 24 -5.33 -12.84 4.52
N VAL A 25 -5.86 -12.40 3.37
CA VAL A 25 -5.10 -11.64 2.39
C VAL A 25 -5.29 -10.14 2.63
N GLY A 26 -4.20 -9.45 2.97
CA GLY A 26 -4.16 -8.00 3.00
C GLY A 26 -4.06 -7.43 1.58
N VAL A 27 -5.04 -6.66 1.14
CA VAL A 27 -4.98 -5.96 -0.16
C VAL A 27 -4.45 -4.55 0.04
N LEU A 28 -3.25 -4.29 -0.47
CA LEU A 28 -2.57 -3.00 -0.37
C LEU A 28 -2.40 -2.38 -1.76
N LYS A 29 -2.50 -1.06 -1.86
CA LYS A 29 -2.05 -0.33 -3.05
C LYS A 29 -0.55 -0.11 -2.97
N ALA A 30 0.13 0.01 -4.10
CA ALA A 30 1.56 0.36 -4.15
C ALA A 30 1.87 1.81 -3.68
N TYR A 31 0.88 2.53 -3.20
CA TYR A 31 0.95 3.86 -2.59
C TYR A 31 -0.21 4.04 -1.62
N SER A 32 -0.13 5.05 -0.76
CA SER A 32 -1.15 5.30 0.26
C SER A 32 -2.26 6.22 -0.24
N THR A 33 -3.51 5.94 0.17
CA THR A 33 -4.65 6.82 -0.10
C THR A 33 -5.54 6.95 1.14
N CYS A 34 -6.12 8.12 1.31
CA CYS A 34 -7.09 8.37 2.37
C CYS A 34 -8.33 9.11 1.84
N VAL A 35 -9.48 8.77 2.39
CA VAL A 35 -10.75 9.45 2.11
C VAL A 35 -11.29 10.01 3.43
N GLY A 36 -11.71 11.28 3.39
CA GLY A 36 -12.20 11.97 4.57
C GLY A 36 -11.16 12.75 5.34
N ALA A 37 -11.57 13.31 6.48
CA ALA A 37 -10.72 14.07 7.38
C ALA A 37 -9.96 13.13 8.34
N GLY A 38 -9.00 13.69 9.05
CA GLY A 38 -8.16 12.99 10.04
C GLY A 38 -6.70 12.92 9.60
N PRO A 39 -5.81 12.47 10.50
CA PRO A 39 -4.39 12.42 10.24
C PRO A 39 -4.04 11.46 9.10
N PHE A 40 -3.14 11.88 8.23
CA PHE A 40 -2.62 11.08 7.13
C PHE A 40 -1.18 11.48 6.85
N ALA A 41 -0.25 10.87 7.57
CA ALA A 41 1.17 11.22 7.55
C ALA A 41 1.77 11.18 6.13
N ALA A 42 1.31 10.26 5.28
CA ALA A 42 1.82 10.11 3.93
C ALA A 42 1.55 11.33 3.02
N GLU A 43 0.50 12.11 3.27
CA GLU A 43 0.14 13.27 2.44
C GLU A 43 1.20 14.36 2.44
N ASN A 44 1.88 14.53 3.56
CA ASN A 44 2.86 15.60 3.75
C ASN A 44 4.29 15.19 3.38
N ALA A 45 4.51 13.92 3.02
CA ALA A 45 5.85 13.36 2.81
C ALA A 45 6.57 13.94 1.59
N MET A 46 5.85 14.23 0.48
CA MET A 46 6.43 14.65 -0.80
C MET A 46 5.91 16.00 -1.31
N GLY A 47 4.86 16.53 -0.71
CA GLY A 47 4.22 17.79 -1.11
C GLY A 47 3.23 17.64 -2.27
N GLU A 48 2.43 18.68 -2.49
CA GLU A 48 1.23 18.63 -3.33
C GLU A 48 1.52 18.40 -4.83
N VAL A 49 2.64 18.87 -5.35
CA VAL A 49 2.99 18.67 -6.78
C VAL A 49 3.15 17.18 -7.08
N TRP A 50 3.87 16.46 -6.24
CA TRP A 50 4.05 15.02 -6.36
C TRP A 50 2.73 14.28 -6.14
N ASN A 51 1.97 14.67 -5.13
CA ASN A 51 0.67 14.08 -4.82
C ASN A 51 -0.32 14.24 -5.98
N GLU A 52 -0.33 15.39 -6.65
CA GLU A 52 -1.21 15.62 -7.80
C GLU A 52 -0.81 14.76 -9.00
N GLN A 53 0.47 14.57 -9.25
CA GLN A 53 0.96 13.68 -10.30
C GLN A 53 0.51 12.24 -10.02
N LEU A 54 0.70 11.75 -8.79
CA LEU A 54 0.27 10.41 -8.38
C LEU A 54 -1.26 10.25 -8.46
N ARG A 55 -2.01 11.26 -8.01
CA ARG A 55 -3.47 11.28 -8.05
C ARG A 55 -3.99 11.14 -9.47
N LYS A 56 -3.42 11.88 -10.41
CA LYS A 56 -3.77 11.79 -11.85
C LYS A 56 -3.41 10.42 -12.43
N ALA A 57 -2.19 9.94 -12.20
CA ALA A 57 -1.74 8.65 -12.70
C ALA A 57 -2.60 7.49 -12.16
N GLY A 58 -2.97 7.54 -10.88
CA GLY A 58 -3.77 6.51 -10.22
C GLY A 58 -5.29 6.66 -10.41
N GLY A 59 -5.77 7.74 -11.03
CA GLY A 59 -7.21 8.04 -11.12
C GLY A 59 -7.86 8.17 -9.75
N GLU A 60 -7.16 8.75 -8.79
CA GLU A 60 -7.60 8.80 -7.38
C GLU A 60 -8.61 9.93 -7.14
N TYR A 61 -9.79 9.75 -7.71
CA TYR A 61 -10.95 10.62 -7.56
C TYR A 61 -12.17 9.80 -7.13
N GLY A 62 -13.10 10.42 -6.43
CA GLY A 62 -14.35 9.78 -6.05
C GLY A 62 -15.22 9.49 -7.27
N ALA A 63 -15.66 8.24 -7.44
CA ALA A 63 -16.43 7.82 -8.61
C ALA A 63 -17.73 8.62 -8.82
N ALA A 64 -18.44 8.95 -7.74
CA ALA A 64 -19.69 9.69 -7.81
C ALA A 64 -19.52 11.22 -7.76
N THR A 65 -18.51 11.70 -7.02
CA THR A 65 -18.40 13.13 -6.70
C THR A 65 -17.24 13.81 -7.44
N GLY A 66 -16.34 13.06 -8.07
CA GLY A 66 -15.11 13.59 -8.66
C GLY A 66 -14.13 14.20 -7.64
N ARG A 67 -14.41 14.09 -6.33
CA ARG A 67 -13.54 14.66 -5.30
C ARG A 67 -12.14 14.02 -5.34
N PRO A 68 -11.06 14.82 -5.32
CA PRO A 68 -9.72 14.30 -5.24
C PRO A 68 -9.54 13.56 -3.91
N ARG A 69 -8.93 12.37 -3.98
CA ARG A 69 -8.52 11.63 -2.78
C ARG A 69 -7.18 12.16 -2.30
N ARG A 70 -6.96 12.11 -1.02
CA ARG A 70 -5.66 12.35 -0.41
C ARG A 70 -4.76 11.17 -0.76
N VAL A 71 -3.55 11.44 -1.22
CA VAL A 71 -2.58 10.43 -1.65
C VAL A 71 -1.20 10.73 -1.08
N GLY A 72 -0.35 9.74 -1.04
CA GLY A 72 1.03 9.88 -0.61
C GLY A 72 1.84 8.61 -0.86
N PRO A 73 3.14 8.59 -0.56
CA PRO A 73 3.99 7.42 -0.67
C PRO A 73 3.41 6.20 0.07
N PHE A 74 3.86 5.01 -0.32
CA PHE A 74 3.54 3.81 0.45
C PHE A 74 4.04 3.96 1.89
N ASP A 75 3.18 3.69 2.85
CA ASP A 75 3.47 3.82 4.27
C ASP A 75 3.64 2.43 4.89
N CYS A 76 4.90 2.03 5.11
CA CYS A 76 5.22 0.74 5.71
C CYS A 76 4.80 0.66 7.18
N VAL A 77 4.83 1.78 7.91
CA VAL A 77 4.53 1.80 9.36
C VAL A 77 3.05 1.54 9.58
N ALA A 78 2.20 2.33 8.91
CA ALA A 78 0.75 2.16 8.99
C ALA A 78 0.29 0.82 8.38
N SER A 79 0.92 0.37 7.27
CA SER A 79 0.57 -0.90 6.63
C SER A 79 0.89 -2.09 7.52
N ARG A 80 2.05 -2.12 8.18
CA ARG A 80 2.44 -3.15 9.15
C ARG A 80 1.42 -3.26 10.27
N TYR A 81 1.04 -2.12 10.84
CA TYR A 81 0.01 -2.08 11.86
C TYR A 81 -1.33 -2.66 11.35
N GLY A 82 -1.77 -2.23 10.17
CA GLY A 82 -3.00 -2.71 9.56
C GLY A 82 -3.01 -4.22 9.30
N LEU A 83 -1.91 -4.78 8.78
CA LEU A 83 -1.75 -6.23 8.57
C LEU A 83 -1.82 -6.99 9.90
N ALA A 84 -1.11 -6.53 10.92
CA ALA A 84 -1.14 -7.14 12.25
C ALA A 84 -2.54 -7.12 12.87
N MET A 85 -3.27 -6.00 12.77
CA MET A 85 -4.63 -5.89 13.30
C MET A 85 -5.63 -6.79 12.56
N GLN A 86 -5.43 -7.05 11.27
CA GLN A 86 -6.27 -7.95 10.49
C GLN A 86 -5.86 -9.42 10.62
N GLY A 87 -4.70 -9.71 11.18
CA GLY A 87 -4.12 -11.06 11.17
C GLY A 87 -3.83 -11.54 9.75
N ALA A 88 -3.46 -10.63 8.85
CA ALA A 88 -3.15 -10.96 7.48
C ALA A 88 -1.81 -11.73 7.43
N ASP A 89 -1.80 -12.84 6.68
CA ASP A 89 -0.63 -13.70 6.47
C ASP A 89 -0.11 -13.63 5.03
N LYS A 90 -0.88 -13.03 4.13
CA LYS A 90 -0.52 -12.84 2.72
C LYS A 90 -0.86 -11.43 2.25
N ILE A 91 -0.15 -10.96 1.21
CA ILE A 91 -0.39 -9.64 0.62
C ILE A 91 -0.66 -9.77 -0.88
N ALA A 92 -1.71 -9.06 -1.32
CA ALA A 92 -1.92 -8.68 -2.71
C ALA A 92 -1.61 -7.19 -2.87
N LEU A 93 -0.54 -6.88 -3.61
CA LEU A 93 -0.15 -5.51 -3.93
C LEU A 93 -0.83 -5.09 -5.23
N THR A 94 -1.57 -3.99 -5.20
CA THR A 94 -2.33 -3.50 -6.35
C THR A 94 -1.79 -2.16 -6.84
N LYS A 95 -2.10 -1.82 -8.10
CA LYS A 95 -1.76 -0.52 -8.71
C LYS A 95 -0.24 -0.25 -8.79
N LEU A 96 0.57 -1.28 -9.00
CA LEU A 96 2.01 -1.09 -9.21
C LEU A 96 2.28 -0.29 -10.51
N ASP A 97 1.47 -0.48 -11.53
CA ASP A 97 1.47 0.22 -12.80
C ASP A 97 1.41 1.75 -12.68
N VAL A 98 0.73 2.25 -11.66
CA VAL A 98 0.60 3.71 -11.41
C VAL A 98 1.94 4.39 -11.15
N LEU A 99 2.93 3.66 -10.64
CA LEU A 99 4.26 4.17 -10.35
C LEU A 99 5.20 4.13 -11.56
N SER A 100 4.76 3.61 -12.69
CA SER A 100 5.59 3.33 -13.88
C SER A 100 6.32 4.53 -14.48
N SER A 101 5.80 5.75 -14.28
CA SER A 101 6.41 6.97 -14.83
C SER A 101 7.39 7.67 -13.89
N LEU A 102 7.53 7.15 -12.67
CA LEU A 102 8.36 7.80 -11.65
C LEU A 102 9.83 7.38 -11.81
N LYS A 103 10.74 8.37 -11.73
CA LYS A 103 12.19 8.16 -11.68
C LYS A 103 12.65 7.64 -10.33
N GLU A 104 12.03 8.14 -9.29
CA GLU A 104 12.28 7.78 -7.92
C GLU A 104 10.94 7.57 -7.21
N ILE A 105 10.88 6.53 -6.40
CA ILE A 105 9.68 6.15 -5.68
C ILE A 105 9.93 6.31 -4.18
N PRO A 106 9.26 7.27 -3.54
CA PRO A 106 9.34 7.45 -2.10
C PRO A 106 8.57 6.34 -1.37
N VAL A 107 9.12 5.87 -0.26
CA VAL A 107 8.49 4.92 0.67
C VAL A 107 8.70 5.42 2.09
N ILE A 108 7.65 5.48 2.88
CA ILE A 108 7.74 5.82 4.30
C ILE A 108 8.14 4.58 5.08
N THR A 109 9.30 4.63 5.70
CA THR A 109 9.90 3.52 6.44
C THR A 109 9.87 3.71 7.95
N GLY A 110 9.58 4.91 8.42
CA GLY A 110 9.53 5.25 9.84
C GLY A 110 8.78 6.56 10.08
N TYR A 111 8.58 6.90 11.33
CA TYR A 111 8.06 8.17 11.78
C TYR A 111 8.98 8.82 12.80
N LYS A 112 8.92 10.14 12.89
CA LYS A 112 9.44 10.92 14.01
C LYS A 112 8.30 11.69 14.64
N LEU A 113 8.32 11.83 15.95
CA LEU A 113 7.44 12.70 16.71
C LEU A 113 8.33 13.63 17.54
N ASP A 114 8.21 14.93 17.31
CA ASP A 114 9.07 15.96 17.94
C ASP A 114 10.58 15.67 17.74
N GLY A 115 10.95 15.18 16.54
CA GLY A 115 12.33 14.85 16.18
C GLY A 115 12.84 13.50 16.71
N VAL A 116 12.06 12.77 17.50
CA VAL A 116 12.41 11.45 18.04
C VAL A 116 11.78 10.36 17.19
N GLU A 117 12.56 9.32 16.85
CA GLU A 117 12.05 8.18 16.11
C GLU A 117 10.99 7.43 16.91
N VAL A 118 9.88 7.13 16.23
CA VAL A 118 8.77 6.34 16.77
C VAL A 118 8.93 4.90 16.26
N PRO A 119 9.15 3.91 17.15
CA PRO A 119 9.51 2.55 16.74
C PRO A 119 8.39 1.78 16.05
N ALA A 120 7.14 2.19 16.28
CA ALA A 120 5.96 1.54 15.71
C ALA A 120 4.82 2.54 15.57
N PHE A 121 3.80 2.17 14.79
CA PHE A 121 2.57 2.93 14.72
C PHE A 121 1.85 2.89 16.08
N ASP A 122 1.63 4.07 16.67
CA ASP A 122 0.84 4.22 17.90
C ASP A 122 -0.44 5.00 17.57
N PRO A 123 -1.62 4.34 17.58
CA PRO A 123 -2.90 5.00 17.28
C PRO A 123 -3.31 6.01 18.36
N LEU A 124 -2.67 6.01 19.53
CA LEU A 124 -2.93 6.94 20.61
C LEU A 124 -2.02 8.17 20.57
N SER A 125 -0.99 8.14 19.72
CA SER A 125 -0.12 9.30 19.50
C SER A 125 -0.85 10.39 18.70
N ASP A 126 -0.31 11.62 18.77
CA ASP A 126 -0.79 12.73 17.96
C ASP A 126 -0.30 12.57 16.51
N LEU A 127 -1.05 11.82 15.72
CA LEU A 127 -0.70 11.48 14.34
C LEU A 127 -0.62 12.69 13.40
N ASP A 128 -1.21 13.82 13.76
CA ASP A 128 -1.08 15.07 12.99
C ASP A 128 0.31 15.71 13.14
N ARG A 129 1.07 15.31 14.17
CA ARG A 129 2.41 15.82 14.45
C ARG A 129 3.53 14.90 14.00
N VAL A 130 3.21 13.70 13.52
CA VAL A 130 4.27 12.80 13.07
C VAL A 130 4.89 13.27 11.77
N GLU A 131 6.20 13.20 11.69
CA GLU A 131 6.99 13.48 10.50
C GLU A 131 7.39 12.16 9.85
N PRO A 132 7.01 11.91 8.57
CA PRO A 132 7.38 10.69 7.88
C PRO A 132 8.88 10.66 7.56
N VAL A 133 9.52 9.52 7.82
CA VAL A 133 10.88 9.22 7.36
C VAL A 133 10.79 8.52 6.02
N VAL A 134 11.30 9.16 4.97
CA VAL A 134 11.17 8.70 3.59
C VAL A 134 12.48 8.10 3.10
N THR A 135 12.39 6.90 2.52
CA THR A 135 13.45 6.26 1.74
C THR A 135 13.10 6.36 0.26
N MET A 136 14.05 6.84 -0.56
CA MET A 136 13.88 6.92 -2.01
C MET A 136 14.39 5.66 -2.68
N LEU A 137 13.57 5.03 -3.52
CA LEU A 137 13.94 3.87 -4.32
C LEU A 137 14.00 4.25 -5.81
N PRO A 138 14.86 3.60 -6.61
CA PRO A 138 14.84 3.80 -8.07
C PRO A 138 13.48 3.41 -8.66
N GLY A 139 12.94 4.25 -9.52
CA GLY A 139 11.79 3.92 -10.35
C GLY A 139 12.21 3.11 -11.58
N TRP A 140 11.24 2.71 -12.38
CA TRP A 140 11.50 1.88 -13.57
C TRP A 140 11.17 2.57 -14.89
N GLU A 141 10.49 3.70 -14.87
CA GLU A 141 10.17 4.52 -16.05
C GLU A 141 9.73 3.71 -17.30
N GLN A 142 9.02 2.61 -17.06
CA GLN A 142 8.60 1.66 -18.10
C GLN A 142 7.17 1.20 -17.81
N ASP A 143 6.34 1.12 -18.86
CA ASP A 143 5.00 0.54 -18.76
C ASP A 143 5.10 -0.96 -18.45
N ILE A 144 4.48 -1.39 -17.36
CA ILE A 144 4.42 -2.79 -16.92
C ILE A 144 3.06 -3.44 -17.15
N SER A 145 2.13 -2.73 -17.78
CA SER A 145 0.75 -3.22 -17.98
C SER A 145 0.65 -4.45 -18.86
N GLY A 146 1.70 -4.74 -19.64
CA GLY A 146 1.83 -5.94 -20.46
C GLY A 146 2.46 -7.14 -19.76
N CYS A 147 3.03 -6.97 -18.55
CA CYS A 147 3.68 -8.05 -17.83
C CYS A 147 2.64 -9.01 -17.23
N THR A 148 2.81 -10.30 -17.51
CA THR A 148 1.95 -11.39 -17.01
C THR A 148 2.71 -12.39 -16.14
N ARG A 149 4.05 -12.28 -16.13
CA ARG A 149 4.94 -13.12 -15.32
C ARG A 149 5.89 -12.24 -14.52
N TRP A 150 6.28 -12.72 -13.35
CA TRP A 150 7.21 -12.02 -12.45
C TRP A 150 8.53 -11.65 -13.14
N ASP A 151 9.06 -12.54 -13.98
CA ASP A 151 10.35 -12.33 -14.67
C ASP A 151 10.33 -11.18 -15.68
N GLU A 152 9.16 -10.84 -16.20
CA GLU A 152 8.97 -9.76 -17.17
C GLU A 152 8.98 -8.37 -16.54
N LEU A 153 8.82 -8.28 -15.21
CA LEU A 153 8.90 -7.00 -14.51
C LEU A 153 10.32 -6.42 -14.58
N PRO A 154 10.47 -5.09 -14.76
CA PRO A 154 11.75 -4.41 -14.60
C PRO A 154 12.39 -4.71 -13.26
N GLU A 155 13.72 -4.74 -13.22
CA GLU A 155 14.44 -5.07 -11.99
C GLU A 155 14.12 -4.09 -10.85
N ALA A 156 13.98 -2.79 -11.16
CA ALA A 156 13.59 -1.79 -10.16
C ALA A 156 12.18 -2.04 -9.59
N ALA A 157 11.24 -2.54 -10.40
CA ALA A 157 9.91 -2.90 -9.91
C ALA A 157 9.95 -4.13 -8.99
N LYS A 158 10.75 -5.14 -9.34
CA LYS A 158 11.00 -6.30 -8.46
C LYS A 158 11.62 -5.87 -7.14
N ASN A 159 12.65 -5.02 -7.19
CA ASN A 159 13.33 -4.50 -6.02
C ASN A 159 12.38 -3.69 -5.12
N TYR A 160 11.47 -2.91 -5.71
CA TYR A 160 10.43 -2.20 -4.96
C TYR A 160 9.54 -3.17 -4.19
N VAL A 161 9.02 -4.21 -4.84
CA VAL A 161 8.18 -5.23 -4.20
C VAL A 161 8.93 -5.95 -3.08
N GLN A 162 10.18 -6.38 -3.35
CA GLN A 162 11.04 -7.06 -2.37
C GLN A 162 11.39 -6.15 -1.18
N PHE A 163 11.59 -4.86 -1.43
CA PHE A 163 11.80 -3.88 -0.37
C PHE A 163 10.57 -3.78 0.54
N LEU A 164 9.36 -3.71 -0.04
CA LEU A 164 8.12 -3.70 0.75
C LEU A 164 7.96 -5.00 1.56
N GLU A 165 8.23 -6.18 0.98
CA GLU A 165 8.20 -7.45 1.70
C GLU A 165 9.08 -7.42 2.94
N LYS A 166 10.32 -6.95 2.78
CA LYS A 166 11.27 -6.81 3.90
C LYS A 166 10.77 -5.83 4.96
N GLN A 167 10.18 -4.71 4.55
CA GLN A 167 9.66 -3.71 5.47
C GLN A 167 8.42 -4.18 6.20
N LEU A 168 7.57 -4.97 5.56
CA LEU A 168 6.31 -5.46 6.12
C LEU A 168 6.45 -6.77 6.88
N ASP A 169 7.58 -7.47 6.72
CA ASP A 169 7.80 -8.85 7.21
C ASP A 169 6.72 -9.83 6.70
N HIS A 170 6.30 -9.64 5.44
CA HIS A 170 5.28 -10.45 4.78
C HIS A 170 5.60 -10.64 3.30
N GLU A 171 5.28 -11.81 2.76
CA GLU A 171 5.40 -12.07 1.33
C GLU A 171 4.31 -11.39 0.53
N ILE A 172 4.70 -10.80 -0.61
CA ILE A 172 3.80 -10.24 -1.62
C ILE A 172 3.76 -11.23 -2.79
N GLN A 173 2.77 -12.07 -2.85
CA GLN A 173 2.66 -13.11 -3.86
C GLN A 173 1.84 -12.70 -5.09
N PHE A 174 0.92 -11.74 -4.93
CA PHE A 174 0.10 -11.20 -6.01
C PHE A 174 0.44 -9.74 -6.22
N VAL A 175 0.75 -9.35 -7.47
CA VAL A 175 1.05 -7.96 -7.86
C VAL A 175 0.24 -7.59 -9.08
N SER A 176 -0.66 -6.61 -8.95
CA SER A 176 -1.45 -6.09 -10.09
C SER A 176 -0.61 -5.12 -10.92
N THR A 177 -0.64 -5.33 -12.23
CA THR A 177 0.06 -4.54 -13.25
C THR A 177 -0.91 -3.69 -14.10
N GLY A 178 -2.19 -3.68 -13.75
CA GLY A 178 -3.23 -2.89 -14.43
C GLY A 178 -4.60 -3.06 -13.78
N ALA A 179 -5.61 -2.41 -14.34
CA ALA A 179 -6.97 -2.40 -13.80
C ALA A 179 -7.80 -3.62 -14.20
N GLU A 180 -7.47 -4.27 -15.30
CA GLU A 180 -8.21 -5.42 -15.81
C GLU A 180 -7.88 -6.67 -14.98
N ARG A 181 -8.84 -7.60 -14.95
CA ARG A 181 -8.77 -8.82 -14.13
C ARG A 181 -7.53 -9.68 -14.42
N GLU A 182 -7.07 -9.68 -15.68
CA GLU A 182 -5.96 -10.50 -16.15
C GLU A 182 -4.59 -9.83 -15.95
N LYS A 183 -4.58 -8.54 -15.55
CA LYS A 183 -3.34 -7.77 -15.41
C LYS A 183 -2.76 -7.91 -14.01
N PHE A 184 -2.08 -9.03 -13.81
CA PHE A 184 -1.32 -9.30 -12.59
C PHE A 184 -0.18 -10.28 -12.87
N VAL A 185 0.77 -10.29 -11.98
CA VAL A 185 1.85 -11.28 -11.92
C VAL A 185 1.81 -11.99 -10.57
N LEU A 186 2.16 -13.27 -10.57
CA LEU A 186 2.34 -14.07 -9.37
C LEU A 186 3.83 -14.26 -9.08
N LYS A 187 4.22 -14.06 -7.83
CA LYS A 187 5.54 -14.39 -7.30
C LYS A 187 5.44 -15.67 -6.49
N GLY A 188 5.60 -16.82 -7.15
CA GLY A 188 5.43 -18.12 -6.51
C GLY A 188 4.00 -18.67 -6.53
N ALA A 189 3.70 -19.60 -5.63
CA ALA A 189 2.38 -20.19 -5.51
C ALA A 189 1.43 -19.22 -4.77
N TRP A 190 0.28 -18.99 -5.37
CA TRP A 190 -0.81 -18.24 -4.76
C TRP A 190 -1.88 -19.18 -4.22
N LEU A 191 -2.09 -19.19 -2.89
CA LEU A 191 -3.09 -20.01 -2.15
C LEU A 191 -2.98 -21.52 -2.39
#